data_1a9693806793a9ac3193612128dfd57b
#
_entry.id   1a9693806793a9ac3193612128dfd57b
#
_cell.length_a   1.000
_cell.length_b   1.000
_cell.length_c   1.000
_cell.angle_alpha   90.00
_cell.angle_beta   90.00
_cell.angle_gamma   90.00
#
_symmetry.space_group_name_H-M   'P 1'
#
loop_
_entity.id
_entity.type
_entity.pdbx_description
1 polymer ?
#
loop_
_entity_poly.entity_id
_entity_poly.type
_entity_poly.pdbx_seq_one_letter_code
_entity_poly.pdbx_strand_id
1 'polypeptide(L)'
;MNNALNKNYLEHNVFRQLSEYAEFYRSLSNSTMGWISQGSGSGINIDTYVFSSMQGTLESIHDILFKGRINDSYALLRKYYDSTIINIYSNLYLNDNFSIDNFIVDKINHWVKGKETIPSFGIMSEYIIKSQKVAEITQLIYKNGAFKGSSFEELR
;
A
#
# COMPACT_ATOMS: atom_id res chain seq x y z
N MET A 1 29.83 -3.83 -16.90
CA MET A 1 30.44 -3.81 -15.55
C MET A 1 29.33 -3.70 -14.53
N ASN A 2 29.23 -4.63 -13.57
CA ASN A 2 28.11 -4.67 -12.63
C ASN A 2 28.21 -3.49 -11.64
N ASN A 3 27.38 -2.45 -11.80
CA ASN A 3 27.26 -1.34 -10.85
C ASN A 3 26.94 -1.80 -9.42
N ALA A 4 26.40 -3.00 -9.25
CA ALA A 4 26.09 -3.62 -7.97
C ALA A 4 27.30 -3.85 -7.03
N LEU A 5 28.53 -3.77 -7.56
CA LEU A 5 29.76 -3.87 -6.78
C LEU A 5 30.39 -2.50 -6.45
N ASN A 6 29.79 -1.41 -6.91
CA ASN A 6 30.27 -0.07 -6.61
C ASN A 6 29.85 0.31 -5.18
N LYS A 7 30.83 0.69 -4.34
CA LYS A 7 30.62 1.10 -2.95
C LYS A 7 29.57 2.22 -2.83
N ASN A 8 29.63 3.23 -3.70
CA ASN A 8 28.66 4.34 -3.70
C ASN A 8 27.25 3.87 -4.02
N TYR A 9 27.09 2.83 -4.85
CA TYR A 9 25.78 2.23 -5.14
C TYR A 9 25.22 1.51 -3.91
N LEU A 10 26.03 0.68 -3.25
CA LEU A 10 25.62 -0.10 -2.08
C LEU A 10 25.34 0.77 -0.85
N GLU A 11 26.00 1.94 -0.74
CA GLU A 11 25.78 2.91 0.33
C GLU A 11 24.64 3.90 0.01
N HIS A 12 23.95 3.76 -1.12
CA HIS A 12 22.89 4.67 -1.49
C HIS A 12 21.73 4.59 -0.50
N ASN A 13 21.20 5.75 -0.10
CA ASN A 13 20.14 5.89 0.91
C ASN A 13 18.86 5.09 0.61
N VAL A 14 18.61 4.74 -0.67
CA VAL A 14 17.44 3.96 -1.06
C VAL A 14 17.34 2.62 -0.33
N PHE A 15 18.47 1.95 -0.06
CA PHE A 15 18.48 0.67 0.64
C PHE A 15 17.98 0.81 2.08
N ARG A 16 18.42 1.85 2.77
CA ARG A 16 17.93 2.17 4.12
C ARG A 16 16.43 2.50 4.10
N GLN A 17 15.99 3.33 3.16
CA GLN A 17 14.58 3.71 3.03
C GLN A 17 13.69 2.51 2.75
N LEU A 18 14.08 1.59 1.86
CA LEU A 18 13.33 0.36 1.59
C LEU A 18 13.18 -0.50 2.84
N SER A 19 14.25 -0.65 3.62
CA SER A 19 14.21 -1.40 4.89
C SER A 19 13.30 -0.73 5.92
N GLU A 20 13.35 0.59 6.05
CA GLU A 20 12.48 1.36 6.95
C GLU A 20 11.00 1.24 6.56
N TYR A 21 10.68 1.30 5.26
CA TYR A 21 9.30 1.11 4.80
C TYR A 21 8.83 -0.34 4.97
N ALA A 22 9.68 -1.34 4.74
CA ALA A 22 9.34 -2.73 4.98
C ALA A 22 9.00 -2.96 6.46
N GLU A 23 9.79 -2.42 7.39
CA GLU A 23 9.55 -2.50 8.83
C GLU A 23 8.26 -1.76 9.25
N PHE A 24 7.98 -0.63 8.63
CA PHE A 24 6.72 0.09 8.84
C PHE A 24 5.50 -0.78 8.48
N TYR A 25 5.50 -1.45 7.31
CA TYR A 25 4.41 -2.34 6.93
C TYR A 25 4.33 -3.61 7.78
N ARG A 26 5.48 -4.11 8.27
CA ARG A 26 5.49 -5.20 9.26
C ARG A 26 4.77 -4.78 10.54
N SER A 27 5.05 -3.59 11.03
CA SER A 27 4.41 -3.04 12.24
C SER A 27 2.91 -2.83 12.03
N LEU A 28 2.47 -2.33 10.86
CA LEU A 28 1.06 -2.22 10.50
C LEU A 28 0.37 -3.59 10.46
N SER A 29 0.98 -4.58 9.80
CA SER A 29 0.46 -5.94 9.71
C SER A 29 0.24 -6.55 11.10
N ASN A 30 1.23 -6.42 11.98
CA ASN A 30 1.15 -6.91 13.36
C ASN A 30 0.06 -6.18 14.17
N SER A 31 -0.07 -4.87 14.00
CA SER A 31 -1.07 -4.06 14.68
C SER A 31 -2.48 -4.48 14.27
N THR A 32 -2.72 -4.69 12.97
CA THR A 32 -4.02 -5.10 12.47
C THR A 32 -4.37 -6.53 12.87
N MET A 33 -3.40 -7.44 12.97
CA MET A 33 -3.61 -8.81 13.44
C MET A 33 -4.11 -8.84 14.90
N GLY A 34 -3.61 -7.96 15.75
CA GLY A 34 -4.00 -7.89 17.17
C GLY A 34 -5.46 -7.49 17.41
N TRP A 35 -6.10 -6.81 16.46
CA TRP A 35 -7.50 -6.37 16.60
C TRP A 35 -8.54 -7.46 16.33
N ILE A 36 -8.16 -8.55 15.64
CA ILE A 36 -9.09 -9.65 15.28
C ILE A 36 -9.46 -10.52 16.48
N SER A 37 -8.64 -10.56 17.50
CA SER A 37 -8.79 -11.49 18.64
C SER A 37 -9.99 -11.19 19.55
N GLN A 38 -10.73 -10.10 19.32
CA GLN A 38 -11.79 -9.64 20.22
C GLN A 38 -13.22 -9.90 19.73
N GLY A 39 -13.48 -10.86 18.88
CA GLY A 39 -14.85 -11.33 18.82
C GLY A 39 -15.56 -11.50 17.48
N SER A 40 -14.90 -11.53 16.35
CA SER A 40 -15.55 -11.96 15.12
C SER A 40 -14.80 -13.13 14.47
N GLY A 41 -15.34 -14.32 14.58
CA GLY A 41 -14.80 -15.55 14.00
C GLY A 41 -14.84 -15.64 12.47
N SER A 42 -14.99 -14.53 11.76
CA SER A 42 -15.08 -14.48 10.29
C SER A 42 -14.30 -13.34 9.64
N GLY A 43 -13.51 -12.59 10.40
CA GLY A 43 -12.74 -11.50 9.83
C GLY A 43 -11.38 -11.96 9.33
N ILE A 44 -11.30 -12.50 8.11
CA ILE A 44 -10.02 -12.44 7.40
C ILE A 44 -9.68 -10.95 7.31
N ASN A 45 -8.70 -10.52 8.09
CA ASN A 45 -8.25 -9.14 8.05
C ASN A 45 -7.44 -8.94 6.75
N ILE A 46 -8.13 -8.50 5.71
CA ILE A 46 -7.55 -8.23 4.40
C ILE A 46 -6.32 -7.32 4.55
N ASP A 47 -6.40 -6.32 5.43
CA ASP A 47 -5.31 -5.37 5.65
C ASP A 47 -4.03 -6.05 6.17
N THR A 48 -4.14 -7.02 7.07
CA THR A 48 -2.97 -7.79 7.53
C THR A 48 -2.25 -8.47 6.37
N TYR A 49 -2.99 -9.12 5.47
CA TYR A 49 -2.40 -9.76 4.29
C TYR A 49 -1.83 -8.76 3.31
N VAL A 50 -2.51 -7.63 3.09
CA VAL A 50 -2.03 -6.58 2.20
C VAL A 50 -0.75 -5.97 2.73
N PHE A 51 -0.69 -5.59 4.00
CA PHE A 51 0.52 -5.01 4.60
C PHE A 51 1.68 -6.01 4.62
N SER A 52 1.43 -7.28 4.92
CA SER A 52 2.46 -8.33 4.83
C SER A 52 2.96 -8.52 3.39
N SER A 53 2.07 -8.48 2.39
CA SER A 53 2.45 -8.53 0.97
C SER A 53 3.26 -7.32 0.52
N MET A 54 2.91 -6.11 1.01
CA MET A 54 3.66 -4.88 0.75
C MET A 54 5.05 -4.94 1.36
N GLN A 55 5.18 -5.40 2.60
CA GLN A 55 6.47 -5.67 3.25
C GLN A 55 7.33 -6.59 2.38
N GLY A 56 6.84 -7.76 2.03
CA GLY A 56 7.60 -8.73 1.22
C GLY A 56 7.95 -8.20 -0.18
N THR A 57 7.13 -7.33 -0.75
CA THR A 57 7.43 -6.67 -2.02
C THR A 57 8.59 -5.68 -1.87
N LEU A 58 8.62 -4.87 -0.80
CA LEU A 58 9.72 -3.93 -0.52
C LEU A 58 11.02 -4.65 -0.22
N GLU A 59 10.99 -5.74 0.55
CA GLU A 59 12.15 -6.61 0.79
C GLU A 59 12.67 -7.20 -0.53
N SER A 60 11.79 -7.65 -1.42
CA SER A 60 12.16 -8.16 -2.73
C SER A 60 12.77 -7.08 -3.63
N ILE A 61 12.24 -5.83 -3.59
CA ILE A 61 12.84 -4.68 -4.31
C ILE A 61 14.26 -4.44 -3.78
N HIS A 62 14.43 -4.41 -2.46
CA HIS A 62 15.73 -4.23 -1.82
C HIS A 62 16.74 -5.28 -2.33
N ASP A 63 16.39 -6.55 -2.27
CA ASP A 63 17.29 -7.65 -2.63
C ASP A 63 17.66 -7.67 -4.13
N ILE A 64 16.70 -7.34 -4.98
CA ILE A 64 16.91 -7.27 -6.43
C ILE A 64 17.76 -6.07 -6.80
N LEU A 65 17.53 -4.91 -6.18
CA LEU A 65 18.38 -3.73 -6.32
C LEU A 65 19.79 -4.01 -5.82
N PHE A 66 19.94 -4.65 -4.66
CA PHE A 66 21.27 -4.99 -4.11
C PHE A 66 22.10 -5.84 -5.07
N LYS A 67 21.43 -6.65 -5.91
CA LYS A 67 22.06 -7.43 -6.99
C LYS A 67 22.28 -6.62 -8.29
N GLY A 68 21.95 -5.31 -8.30
CA GLY A 68 22.09 -4.44 -9.47
C GLY A 68 21.03 -4.67 -10.57
N ARG A 69 19.95 -5.39 -10.30
CA ARG A 69 18.89 -5.70 -11.26
C ARG A 69 17.80 -4.60 -11.24
N ILE A 70 18.17 -3.40 -11.66
CA ILE A 70 17.34 -2.20 -11.56
C ILE A 70 16.01 -2.37 -12.31
N ASN A 71 16.03 -2.89 -13.54
CA ASN A 71 14.81 -3.03 -14.35
C ASN A 71 13.78 -3.97 -13.70
N ASP A 72 14.23 -5.04 -13.06
CA ASP A 72 13.35 -5.99 -12.38
C ASP A 72 12.75 -5.35 -11.12
N SER A 73 13.51 -4.51 -10.43
CA SER A 73 13.02 -3.76 -9.28
C SER A 73 11.93 -2.76 -9.64
N TYR A 74 11.97 -2.14 -10.82
CA TYR A 74 10.89 -1.28 -11.31
C TYR A 74 9.57 -2.04 -11.53
N ALA A 75 9.61 -3.29 -11.98
CA ALA A 75 8.40 -4.10 -12.12
C ALA A 75 7.75 -4.37 -10.75
N LEU A 76 8.56 -4.66 -9.72
CA LEU A 76 8.07 -4.82 -8.35
C LEU A 76 7.60 -3.50 -7.74
N LEU A 77 8.27 -2.39 -8.02
CA LEU A 77 7.83 -1.07 -7.58
C LEU A 77 6.44 -0.74 -8.15
N ARG A 78 6.19 -1.05 -9.42
CA ARG A 78 4.85 -0.90 -10.01
C ARG A 78 3.83 -1.76 -9.26
N LYS A 79 4.13 -3.04 -9.02
CA LYS A 79 3.26 -3.92 -8.24
C LYS A 79 2.95 -3.34 -6.85
N TYR A 80 3.95 -2.75 -6.19
CA TYR A 80 3.76 -2.08 -4.90
C TYR A 80 2.76 -0.93 -4.99
N TYR A 81 2.89 -0.04 -5.99
CA TYR A 81 1.95 1.07 -6.20
C TYR A 81 0.54 0.57 -6.51
N ASP A 82 0.39 -0.40 -7.41
CA ASP A 82 -0.91 -0.98 -7.74
C ASP A 82 -1.59 -1.57 -6.50
N SER A 83 -0.85 -2.31 -5.68
CA SER A 83 -1.36 -2.88 -4.41
C SER A 83 -1.79 -1.80 -3.42
N THR A 84 -1.02 -0.70 -3.30
CA THR A 84 -1.33 0.42 -2.42
C THR A 84 -2.64 1.10 -2.84
N ILE A 85 -2.79 1.42 -4.13
CA ILE A 85 -4.00 2.07 -4.66
C ILE A 85 -5.23 1.18 -4.49
N ILE A 86 -5.13 -0.11 -4.81
CA ILE A 86 -6.22 -1.08 -4.62
C ILE A 86 -6.64 -1.14 -3.15
N ASN A 87 -5.69 -1.18 -2.23
CA ASN A 87 -6.00 -1.25 -0.80
C ASN A 87 -6.71 0.02 -0.32
N ILE A 88 -6.17 1.20 -0.63
CA ILE A 88 -6.79 2.47 -0.24
C ILE A 88 -8.20 2.59 -0.83
N TYR A 89 -8.36 2.30 -2.13
CA TYR A 89 -9.65 2.34 -2.79
C TYR A 89 -10.65 1.39 -2.14
N SER A 90 -10.26 0.15 -1.90
CA SER A 90 -11.14 -0.87 -1.30
C SER A 90 -11.60 -0.47 0.10
N ASN A 91 -10.70 0.07 0.93
CA ASN A 91 -11.02 0.54 2.27
C ASN A 91 -11.96 1.75 2.25
N LEU A 92 -11.73 2.73 1.37
CA LEU A 92 -12.63 3.86 1.19
C LEU A 92 -14.00 3.41 0.69
N TYR A 93 -14.03 2.54 -0.31
CA TYR A 93 -15.28 2.01 -0.86
C TYR A 93 -16.09 1.25 0.19
N LEU A 94 -15.44 0.42 1.01
CA LEU A 94 -16.07 -0.25 2.15
C LEU A 94 -16.63 0.75 3.16
N ASN A 95 -15.85 1.76 3.53
CA ASN A 95 -16.28 2.77 4.49
C ASN A 95 -17.50 3.56 3.99
N ASP A 96 -17.54 3.90 2.71
CA ASP A 96 -18.59 4.74 2.13
C ASP A 96 -19.90 3.96 1.84
N ASN A 97 -19.79 2.64 1.67
CA ASN A 97 -20.92 1.78 1.29
C ASN A 97 -21.29 0.76 2.38
N PHE A 98 -20.63 0.78 3.54
CA PHE A 98 -20.96 -0.12 4.65
C PHE A 98 -22.30 0.26 5.28
N SER A 99 -23.17 -0.74 5.49
CA SER A 99 -24.40 -0.59 6.26
C SER A 99 -24.55 -1.74 7.27
N ILE A 100 -25.38 -1.51 8.32
CA ILE A 100 -25.65 -2.54 9.34
C ILE A 100 -26.32 -3.77 8.73
N ASP A 101 -27.12 -3.58 7.68
CA ASP A 101 -27.83 -4.64 6.99
C ASP A 101 -26.97 -5.39 5.96
N ASN A 102 -25.85 -4.82 5.58
CA ASN A 102 -24.93 -5.37 4.60
C ASN A 102 -23.48 -5.29 5.10
N PHE A 103 -23.07 -6.28 5.91
CA PHE A 103 -21.71 -6.35 6.47
C PHE A 103 -20.64 -6.61 5.40
N ILE A 104 -21.02 -7.16 4.25
CA ILE A 104 -20.14 -7.42 3.12
C ILE A 104 -20.68 -6.66 1.92
N VAL A 105 -19.92 -5.67 1.45
CA VAL A 105 -20.28 -4.98 0.22
C VAL A 105 -20.14 -5.98 -0.94
N ASP A 106 -21.26 -6.31 -1.59
CA ASP A 106 -21.31 -7.33 -2.64
C ASP A 106 -20.25 -7.13 -3.72
N LYS A 107 -19.94 -5.90 -4.07
CA LYS A 107 -18.94 -5.56 -5.06
C LYS A 107 -17.53 -6.00 -4.65
N ILE A 108 -17.14 -5.79 -3.40
CA ILE A 108 -15.85 -6.28 -2.88
C ILE A 108 -15.81 -7.81 -2.92
N ASN A 109 -16.90 -8.45 -2.53
CA ASN A 109 -17.02 -9.91 -2.58
C ASN A 109 -16.93 -10.45 -4.03
N HIS A 110 -17.48 -9.73 -5.01
CA HIS A 110 -17.35 -10.06 -6.43
C HIS A 110 -15.90 -9.92 -6.90
N TRP A 111 -15.18 -8.89 -6.49
CA TRP A 111 -13.77 -8.71 -6.82
C TRP A 111 -12.90 -9.84 -6.24
N VAL A 112 -13.07 -10.13 -4.94
CA VAL A 112 -12.34 -11.22 -4.27
C VAL A 112 -12.61 -12.58 -4.93
N LYS A 113 -13.85 -12.83 -5.38
CA LYS A 113 -14.24 -14.07 -6.08
C LYS A 113 -13.94 -14.07 -7.58
N GLY A 114 -13.35 -12.99 -8.11
CA GLY A 114 -13.07 -12.86 -9.54
C GLY A 114 -14.32 -12.80 -10.43
N LYS A 115 -15.48 -12.46 -9.87
CA LYS A 115 -16.73 -12.32 -10.62
C LYS A 115 -16.85 -11.00 -11.35
N GLU A 116 -16.18 -9.97 -10.85
CA GLU A 116 -16.08 -8.64 -11.46
C GLU A 116 -14.62 -8.21 -11.52
N THR A 117 -14.29 -7.40 -12.52
CA THR A 117 -12.98 -6.79 -12.65
C THR A 117 -12.84 -5.61 -11.67
N ILE A 118 -11.71 -5.54 -10.98
CA ILE A 118 -11.36 -4.37 -10.18
C ILE A 118 -11.31 -3.14 -11.10
N PRO A 119 -11.81 -1.97 -10.66
CA PRO A 119 -11.75 -0.74 -11.45
C PRO A 119 -10.34 -0.41 -11.93
N SER A 120 -10.25 0.30 -13.06
CA SER A 120 -8.95 0.74 -13.57
C SER A 120 -8.24 1.67 -12.59
N PHE A 121 -6.91 1.75 -12.68
CA PHE A 121 -6.09 2.65 -11.88
C PHE A 121 -6.60 4.09 -11.89
N GLY A 122 -7.00 4.61 -13.06
CA GLY A 122 -7.53 5.97 -13.19
C GLY A 122 -8.81 6.19 -12.38
N ILE A 123 -9.74 5.23 -12.43
CA ILE A 123 -11.00 5.30 -11.67
C ILE A 123 -10.72 5.26 -10.15
N MET A 124 -9.85 4.36 -9.72
CA MET A 124 -9.47 4.23 -8.31
C MET A 124 -8.77 5.49 -7.79
N SER A 125 -7.82 6.03 -8.56
CA SER A 125 -7.09 7.25 -8.20
C SER A 125 -8.01 8.46 -8.11
N GLU A 126 -8.95 8.61 -9.04
CA GLU A 126 -9.92 9.70 -9.02
C GLU A 126 -10.85 9.61 -7.78
N TYR A 127 -11.27 8.41 -7.42
CA TYR A 127 -12.08 8.18 -6.21
C TYR A 127 -11.31 8.56 -4.95
N ILE A 128 -10.05 8.15 -4.84
CA ILE A 128 -9.18 8.47 -3.70
C ILE A 128 -8.97 9.97 -3.57
N ILE A 129 -8.66 10.67 -4.68
CA ILE A 129 -8.42 12.12 -4.69
C ILE A 129 -9.66 12.91 -4.25
N LYS A 130 -10.86 12.46 -4.63
CA LYS A 130 -12.12 13.09 -4.26
C LYS A 130 -12.58 12.81 -2.84
N SER A 131 -11.95 11.86 -2.15
CA SER A 131 -12.34 11.47 -0.79
C SER A 131 -12.03 12.57 0.22
N GLN A 132 -13.06 13.03 0.93
CA GLN A 132 -12.91 13.99 2.03
C GLN A 132 -12.00 13.44 3.13
N LYS A 133 -12.11 12.15 3.45
CA LYS A 133 -11.29 11.48 4.45
C LYS A 133 -9.79 11.51 4.10
N VAL A 134 -9.46 11.32 2.81
CA VAL A 134 -8.07 11.45 2.33
C VAL A 134 -7.59 12.89 2.45
N ALA A 135 -8.42 13.87 2.10
CA ALA A 135 -8.08 15.27 2.25
C ALA A 135 -7.80 15.65 3.71
N GLU A 136 -8.63 15.20 4.65
CA GLU A 136 -8.46 15.43 6.10
C GLU A 136 -7.15 14.80 6.61
N ILE A 137 -6.86 13.54 6.26
CA ILE A 137 -5.62 12.86 6.64
C ILE A 137 -4.40 13.58 6.06
N THR A 138 -4.48 14.00 4.80
CA THR A 138 -3.41 14.74 4.13
C THR A 138 -3.13 16.05 4.86
N GLN A 139 -4.15 16.81 5.23
CA GLN A 139 -3.99 18.05 6.00
C GLN A 139 -3.33 17.79 7.37
N LEU A 140 -3.70 16.70 8.06
CA LEU A 140 -3.09 16.34 9.33
C LEU A 140 -1.60 16.01 9.19
N ILE A 141 -1.24 15.29 8.14
CA ILE A 141 0.16 14.95 7.82
C ILE A 141 0.98 16.21 7.56
N TYR A 142 0.46 17.15 6.75
CA TYR A 142 1.13 18.43 6.49
C TYR A 142 1.25 19.29 7.76
N LYS A 143 0.17 19.41 8.53
CA LYS A 143 0.16 20.21 9.77
C LYS A 143 1.19 19.72 10.79
N ASN A 144 1.42 18.41 10.85
CA ASN A 144 2.37 17.81 11.78
C ASN A 144 3.81 17.77 11.23
N GLY A 145 4.07 18.36 10.07
CA GLY A 145 5.41 18.45 9.49
C GLY A 145 6.01 17.10 9.05
N ALA A 146 5.19 16.05 8.99
CA ALA A 146 5.64 14.71 8.61
C ALA A 146 6.05 14.61 7.13
N PHE A 147 5.63 15.57 6.30
CA PHE A 147 6.00 15.65 4.88
C PHE A 147 6.48 17.07 4.55
N LYS A 148 7.76 17.20 4.21
CA LYS A 148 8.33 18.38 3.55
C LYS A 148 8.47 18.12 2.04
N GLY A 149 7.47 17.55 1.42
CA GLY A 149 7.50 17.18 -0.01
C GLY A 149 6.23 17.66 -0.72
N SER A 150 6.31 17.69 -2.03
CA SER A 150 5.26 18.09 -2.95
C SER A 150 3.89 17.47 -2.64
N SER A 151 2.83 18.20 -2.90
CA SER A 151 1.46 17.72 -2.76
C SER A 151 1.21 16.51 -3.67
N PHE A 152 0.25 15.67 -3.34
CA PHE A 152 -0.16 14.53 -4.18
C PHE A 152 -0.54 14.98 -5.61
N GLU A 153 -0.88 16.26 -5.81
CA GLU A 153 -1.17 16.86 -7.11
C GLU A 153 0.08 17.05 -7.99
N GLU A 154 1.28 17.15 -7.40
CA GLU A 154 2.55 17.29 -8.15
C GLU A 154 3.10 15.93 -8.62
N LEU A 155 2.50 14.82 -8.18
CA LEU A 155 2.86 13.47 -8.62
C LEU A 155 2.04 13.00 -9.84
N ARG A 156 1.26 13.89 -10.46
CA ARG A 156 0.55 13.72 -11.72
C ARG A 156 1.46 14.11 -12.88
#